data_5f3c4669abb31ec7b19c146134e01d92
#
_entry.id   5f3c4669abb31ec7b19c146134e01d92
#
_cell.length_a   1.000
_cell.length_b   1.000
_cell.length_c   1.000
_cell.angle_alpha   90.00
_cell.angle_beta   90.00
_cell.angle_gamma   90.00
#
_symmetry.space_group_name_H-M   'P 1'
#
loop_
_entity.id
_entity.type
_entity.pdbx_description
1 polymer ?
#
loop_
_entity_poly.entity_id
_entity_poly.type
_entity_poly.pdbx_seq_one_letter_code
_entity_poly.pdbx_strand_id
1 'polypeptide(L)'
;TFTDAAALGTWLDKAVAAATELNLDGFAFTGVRLYSGTDAEMVARKEAAQLIVSKLSAATGGGKLLVFEGNPDFIESTDLEKLNYIVLNTADLTNVSELNLLIAGLPDSNILPREKVLLSARIGDQIVDEKNEKQSVVPLMTDCVAAMGPLGGLAIHNIGSDYYSANMNYETTRTAIQQMNPSK
;
A
#
# COMPACT_ATOMS: atom_id res chain seq x y z
N THR A 1 16.31 4.51 13.00
CA THR A 1 16.72 3.53 11.97
C THR A 1 16.31 2.15 12.44
N PHE A 2 15.63 1.40 11.61
CA PHE A 2 15.12 0.05 11.92
C PHE A 2 16.21 -1.04 11.94
N THR A 3 17.46 -0.67 12.14
CA THR A 3 18.61 -1.59 12.20
C THR A 3 18.85 -2.18 13.60
N ASP A 4 18.15 -1.69 14.62
CA ASP A 4 18.20 -2.22 15.98
C ASP A 4 16.87 -2.96 16.26
N ALA A 5 16.90 -4.27 16.18
CA ALA A 5 15.73 -5.12 16.39
C ALA A 5 15.16 -5.01 17.81
N ALA A 6 15.99 -4.79 18.82
CA ALA A 6 15.54 -4.66 20.21
C ALA A 6 14.80 -3.33 20.42
N ALA A 7 15.36 -2.23 19.88
CA ALA A 7 14.70 -0.92 19.92
C ALA A 7 13.40 -0.93 19.12
N LEU A 8 13.37 -1.55 17.94
CA LEU A 8 12.17 -1.73 17.13
C LEU A 8 11.11 -2.55 17.88
N GLY A 9 11.52 -3.67 18.51
CA GLY A 9 10.62 -4.50 19.30
C GLY A 9 9.98 -3.72 20.45
N THR A 10 10.76 -2.93 21.18
CA THR A 10 10.25 -2.08 22.27
C THR A 10 9.30 -1.00 21.76
N TRP A 11 9.56 -0.41 20.60
CA TRP A 11 8.69 0.57 19.99
C TRP A 11 7.35 -0.05 19.56
N LEU A 12 7.39 -1.24 18.96
CA LEU A 12 6.19 -1.98 18.56
C LEU A 12 5.32 -2.35 19.77
N ASP A 13 5.91 -2.76 20.88
CA ASP A 13 5.16 -3.06 22.11
C ASP A 13 4.41 -1.82 22.62
N LYS A 14 5.02 -0.64 22.55
CA LYS A 14 4.36 0.62 22.89
C LYS A 14 3.25 0.99 21.89
N ALA A 15 3.46 0.77 20.60
CA ALA A 15 2.46 1.01 19.58
C ALA A 15 1.23 0.12 19.78
N VAL A 16 1.44 -1.15 20.10
CA VAL A 16 0.37 -2.10 20.41
C VAL A 16 -0.40 -1.68 21.67
N ALA A 17 0.30 -1.29 22.73
CA ALA A 17 -0.32 -0.82 23.95
C ALA A 17 -1.20 0.42 23.70
N ALA A 18 -0.67 1.41 22.97
CA ALA A 18 -1.42 2.61 22.61
C ALA A 18 -2.64 2.29 21.73
N ALA A 19 -2.51 1.42 20.74
CA ALA A 19 -3.62 1.00 19.90
C ALA A 19 -4.73 0.27 20.68
N THR A 20 -4.36 -0.47 21.72
CA THR A 20 -5.30 -1.13 22.60
C THR A 20 -6.01 -0.12 23.49
N GLU A 21 -5.27 0.80 24.11
CA GLU A 21 -5.82 1.86 24.96
C GLU A 21 -6.79 2.77 24.20
N LEU A 22 -6.45 3.13 22.96
CA LEU A 22 -7.25 3.99 22.10
C LEU A 22 -8.34 3.23 21.33
N ASN A 23 -8.42 1.91 21.49
CA ASN A 23 -9.35 1.04 20.77
C ASN A 23 -9.32 1.24 19.25
N LEU A 24 -8.10 1.27 18.67
CA LEU A 24 -7.93 1.43 17.22
C LEU A 24 -8.29 0.13 16.47
N ASP A 25 -8.74 0.30 15.22
CA ASP A 25 -9.20 -0.80 14.36
C ASP A 25 -8.05 -1.61 13.73
N GLY A 26 -6.81 -1.17 13.87
CA GLY A 26 -5.66 -1.89 13.34
C GLY A 26 -4.41 -1.02 13.17
N PHE A 27 -3.53 -1.52 12.31
CA PHE A 27 -2.26 -0.87 12.02
C PHE A 27 -2.04 -0.75 10.51
N ALA A 28 -1.54 0.39 10.08
CA ALA A 28 -0.96 0.57 8.77
C ALA A 28 0.51 0.96 8.95
N PHE A 29 1.43 0.24 8.33
CA PHE A 29 2.83 0.59 8.37
C PHE A 29 3.39 0.80 6.97
N THR A 30 4.17 1.86 6.85
CA THR A 30 4.83 2.27 5.62
C THR A 30 6.31 2.40 5.89
N GLY A 31 7.12 2.53 4.88
CA GLY A 31 8.49 2.94 5.12
C GLY A 31 9.55 2.14 4.41
N VAL A 32 9.15 1.26 3.55
CA VAL A 32 10.12 0.56 2.72
C VAL A 32 10.06 1.13 1.30
N ARG A 33 10.35 2.42 1.19
CA ARG A 33 10.51 3.12 -0.08
C ARG A 33 11.82 2.79 -0.79
N LEU A 34 12.72 2.03 -0.16
CA LEU A 34 14.11 2.04 -0.58
C LEU A 34 14.49 0.75 -1.26
N TYR A 35 14.51 0.81 -2.55
CA TYR A 35 15.17 -0.15 -3.45
C TYR A 35 16.70 0.07 -3.54
N SER A 36 17.23 1.08 -2.83
CA SER A 36 18.65 1.41 -2.83
C SER A 36 19.27 1.23 -1.45
N GLY A 37 20.38 0.54 -1.40
CA GLY A 37 21.15 0.26 -0.20
C GLY A 37 22.16 -0.85 -0.46
N THR A 38 23.03 -1.09 0.49
CA THR A 38 23.89 -2.27 0.48
C THR A 38 23.08 -3.54 0.75
N ASP A 39 23.58 -4.70 0.36
CA ASP A 39 22.92 -5.98 0.62
C ASP A 39 22.61 -6.17 2.12
N ALA A 40 23.52 -5.73 3.00
CA ALA A 40 23.33 -5.80 4.43
C ALA A 40 22.15 -4.93 4.91
N GLU A 41 21.99 -3.73 4.34
CA GLU A 41 20.85 -2.87 4.66
C GLU A 41 19.53 -3.45 4.16
N MET A 42 19.54 -4.10 2.99
CA MET A 42 18.36 -4.77 2.45
C MET A 42 17.94 -5.95 3.32
N VAL A 43 18.90 -6.75 3.81
CA VAL A 43 18.64 -7.86 4.76
C VAL A 43 18.04 -7.30 6.05
N ALA A 44 18.65 -6.28 6.64
CA ALA A 44 18.15 -5.68 7.88
C ALA A 44 16.73 -5.11 7.75
N ARG A 45 16.37 -4.58 6.57
CA ARG A 45 15.02 -4.09 6.29
C ARG A 45 14.00 -5.21 6.19
N LYS A 46 14.36 -6.34 5.55
CA LYS A 46 13.50 -7.53 5.50
C LYS A 46 13.25 -8.08 6.90
N GLU A 47 14.30 -8.22 7.70
CA GLU A 47 14.20 -8.66 9.10
C GLU A 47 13.31 -7.72 9.93
N ALA A 48 13.44 -6.41 9.74
CA ALA A 48 12.59 -5.42 10.39
C ALA A 48 11.13 -5.56 9.96
N ALA A 49 10.85 -5.75 8.67
CA ALA A 49 9.50 -5.96 8.15
C ALA A 49 8.87 -7.24 8.74
N GLN A 50 9.62 -8.33 8.79
CA GLN A 50 9.18 -9.59 9.41
C GLN A 50 8.84 -9.42 10.89
N LEU A 51 9.69 -8.72 11.65
CA LEU A 51 9.42 -8.43 13.05
C LEU A 51 8.14 -7.59 13.24
N ILE A 52 7.94 -6.57 12.39
CA ILE A 52 6.74 -5.73 12.40
C ILE A 52 5.50 -6.58 12.15
N VAL A 53 5.49 -7.35 11.05
CA VAL A 53 4.33 -8.19 10.70
C VAL A 53 4.05 -9.21 11.79
N SER A 54 5.07 -9.88 12.29
CA SER A 54 4.93 -10.89 13.34
C SER A 54 4.32 -10.32 14.62
N LYS A 55 4.85 -9.20 15.13
CA LYS A 55 4.35 -8.57 16.36
C LYS A 55 2.95 -7.98 16.18
N LEU A 56 2.72 -7.26 15.09
CA LEU A 56 1.43 -6.60 14.88
C LEU A 56 0.33 -7.63 14.57
N SER A 57 0.60 -8.67 13.79
CA SER A 57 -0.39 -9.73 13.53
C SER A 57 -0.78 -10.48 14.80
N ALA A 58 0.17 -10.76 15.68
CA ALA A 58 -0.12 -11.36 16.98
C ALA A 58 -1.03 -10.47 17.85
N ALA A 59 -0.81 -9.15 17.78
CA ALA A 59 -1.59 -8.18 18.54
C ALA A 59 -3.00 -7.94 17.98
N THR A 60 -3.20 -8.13 16.67
CA THR A 60 -4.51 -7.92 16.03
C THR A 60 -5.50 -9.06 16.29
N GLY A 61 -5.00 -10.26 16.64
CA GLY A 61 -5.83 -11.40 17.01
C GLY A 61 -6.87 -11.82 15.95
N GLY A 62 -6.66 -11.45 14.69
CA GLY A 62 -7.56 -11.71 13.56
C GLY A 62 -8.78 -10.80 13.47
N GLY A 63 -9.00 -9.91 14.43
CA GLY A 63 -10.15 -8.98 14.45
C GLY A 63 -9.83 -7.55 14.06
N LYS A 64 -8.56 -7.20 13.89
CA LYS A 64 -8.10 -5.86 13.53
C LYS A 64 -7.35 -5.89 12.21
N LEU A 65 -7.34 -4.75 11.51
CA LEU A 65 -6.68 -4.62 10.20
C LEU A 65 -5.15 -4.52 10.36
N LEU A 66 -4.43 -5.17 9.46
CA LEU A 66 -3.00 -5.01 9.27
C LEU A 66 -2.72 -4.71 7.81
N VAL A 67 -2.21 -3.51 7.53
CA VAL A 67 -1.95 -3.00 6.18
C VAL A 67 -0.48 -2.67 6.05
N PHE A 68 0.13 -3.12 4.97
CA PHE A 68 1.50 -2.76 4.59
C PHE A 68 1.49 -1.92 3.31
N GLU A 69 2.15 -0.76 3.35
CA GLU A 69 2.40 0.05 2.16
C GLU A 69 3.88 -0.04 1.78
N GLY A 70 4.17 -0.67 0.65
CA GLY A 70 5.53 -0.88 0.17
C GLY A 70 5.64 -2.00 -0.86
N ASN A 71 6.88 -2.43 -1.12
CA ASN A 71 7.13 -3.57 -1.99
C ASN A 71 6.90 -4.89 -1.26
N PRO A 72 6.02 -5.77 -1.76
CA PRO A 72 5.76 -7.08 -1.17
C PRO A 72 7.00 -7.98 -1.06
N ASP A 73 8.04 -7.76 -1.86
CA ASP A 73 9.31 -8.52 -1.79
C ASP A 73 10.05 -8.37 -0.46
N PHE A 74 9.70 -7.36 0.34
CA PHE A 74 10.22 -7.18 1.70
C PHE A 74 9.52 -8.05 2.74
N ILE A 75 8.39 -8.66 2.38
CA ILE A 75 7.59 -9.50 3.27
C ILE A 75 7.78 -10.95 2.84
N GLU A 76 8.10 -11.83 3.78
CA GLU A 76 8.16 -13.26 3.51
C GLU A 76 6.77 -13.79 3.13
N SER A 77 6.71 -14.78 2.25
CA SER A 77 5.46 -15.33 1.73
C SER A 77 4.51 -15.80 2.85
N THR A 78 5.05 -16.38 3.92
CA THR A 78 4.31 -16.83 5.10
C THR A 78 3.74 -15.67 5.93
N ASP A 79 4.27 -14.46 5.77
CA ASP A 79 3.80 -13.26 6.45
C ASP A 79 2.80 -12.47 5.60
N LEU A 80 2.82 -12.64 4.27
CA LEU A 80 1.83 -12.04 3.38
C LEU A 80 0.39 -12.46 3.71
N GLU A 81 0.21 -13.71 4.15
CA GLU A 81 -1.10 -14.22 4.56
C GLU A 81 -1.70 -13.46 5.76
N LYS A 82 -0.84 -12.93 6.64
CA LYS A 82 -1.23 -12.21 7.86
C LYS A 82 -1.71 -10.79 7.58
N LEU A 83 -1.39 -10.25 6.40
CA LEU A 83 -1.81 -8.91 5.98
C LEU A 83 -3.24 -8.95 5.45
N ASN A 84 -4.03 -7.94 5.81
CA ASN A 84 -5.34 -7.72 5.21
C ASN A 84 -5.21 -7.07 3.83
N TYR A 85 -4.32 -6.07 3.72
CA TYR A 85 -4.05 -5.38 2.46
C TYR A 85 -2.56 -5.04 2.32
N ILE A 86 -2.13 -5.02 1.07
CA ILE A 86 -0.83 -4.50 0.64
C ILE A 86 -1.09 -3.35 -0.31
N VAL A 87 -0.56 -2.18 0.02
CA VAL A 87 -0.64 -0.98 -0.81
C VAL A 87 0.66 -0.86 -1.59
N LEU A 88 0.61 -1.02 -2.89
CA LEU A 88 1.75 -0.78 -3.77
C LEU A 88 1.97 0.72 -3.90
N ASN A 89 3.17 1.19 -3.53
CA ASN A 89 3.52 2.59 -3.65
C ASN A 89 3.75 2.96 -5.11
N THR A 90 2.89 3.80 -5.65
CA THR A 90 2.99 4.32 -7.03
C THR A 90 3.56 5.74 -7.10
N ALA A 91 3.86 6.37 -5.95
CA ALA A 91 4.29 7.76 -5.90
C ALA A 91 5.65 8.02 -6.59
N ASP A 92 6.49 6.98 -6.68
CA ASP A 92 7.83 7.09 -7.30
C ASP A 92 7.80 6.68 -8.78
N LEU A 93 6.65 6.29 -9.34
CA LEU A 93 6.51 5.94 -10.74
C LEU A 93 6.50 7.19 -11.62
N THR A 94 7.27 7.16 -12.69
CA THR A 94 7.40 8.29 -13.63
C THR A 94 6.61 8.07 -14.91
N ASN A 95 6.25 6.84 -15.22
CA ASN A 95 5.50 6.47 -16.41
C ASN A 95 4.68 5.18 -16.24
N VAL A 96 3.77 4.95 -17.19
CA VAL A 96 2.86 3.80 -17.19
C VAL A 96 3.59 2.46 -17.34
N SER A 97 4.70 2.43 -18.05
CA SER A 97 5.48 1.20 -18.25
C SER A 97 6.06 0.70 -16.92
N GLU A 98 6.49 1.59 -16.03
CA GLU A 98 6.95 1.24 -14.69
C GLU A 98 5.82 0.66 -13.84
N LEU A 99 4.60 1.18 -13.94
CA LEU A 99 3.43 0.60 -13.28
C LEU A 99 3.16 -0.83 -13.78
N ASN A 100 3.21 -1.05 -15.09
CA ASN A 100 3.01 -2.38 -15.66
C ASN A 100 4.07 -3.37 -15.16
N LEU A 101 5.33 -2.94 -15.05
CA LEU A 101 6.41 -3.75 -14.50
C LEU A 101 6.18 -4.07 -13.01
N LEU A 102 5.76 -3.09 -12.23
CA LEU A 102 5.44 -3.27 -10.81
C LEU A 102 4.35 -4.34 -10.62
N ILE A 103 3.29 -4.26 -11.42
CA ILE A 103 2.18 -5.21 -11.33
C ILE A 103 2.58 -6.60 -11.86
N ALA A 104 3.38 -6.65 -12.94
CA ALA A 104 3.88 -7.91 -13.48
C ALA A 104 4.85 -8.62 -12.52
N GLY A 105 5.56 -7.87 -11.67
CA GLY A 105 6.47 -8.38 -10.67
C GLY A 105 5.81 -8.88 -9.38
N LEU A 106 4.49 -8.77 -9.25
CA LEU A 106 3.79 -9.25 -8.04
C LEU A 106 3.94 -10.77 -7.86
N PRO A 107 4.05 -11.25 -6.61
CA PRO A 107 4.02 -12.67 -6.29
C PRO A 107 2.82 -13.38 -6.91
N ASP A 108 2.93 -14.70 -7.10
CA ASP A 108 1.82 -15.53 -7.57
C ASP A 108 0.53 -15.28 -6.75
N SER A 109 -0.62 -15.31 -7.38
CA SER A 109 -1.91 -15.05 -6.74
C SER A 109 -2.29 -16.06 -5.64
N ASN A 110 -1.66 -17.24 -5.64
CA ASN A 110 -1.80 -18.19 -4.54
C ASN A 110 -1.01 -17.77 -3.28
N ILE A 111 0.02 -16.93 -3.46
CA ILE A 111 0.84 -16.37 -2.37
C ILE A 111 0.28 -15.03 -1.93
N LEU A 112 -0.03 -14.17 -2.91
CA LEU A 112 -0.61 -12.85 -2.68
C LEU A 112 -1.92 -12.72 -3.48
N PRO A 113 -3.07 -13.03 -2.87
CA PRO A 113 -4.37 -12.83 -3.49
C PRO A 113 -4.55 -11.40 -4.01
N ARG A 114 -4.96 -11.26 -5.25
CA ARG A 114 -5.03 -9.95 -5.92
C ARG A 114 -6.02 -8.99 -5.25
N GLU A 115 -7.07 -9.52 -4.64
CA GLU A 115 -8.04 -8.75 -3.86
C GLU A 115 -7.45 -8.10 -2.58
N LYS A 116 -6.27 -8.52 -2.14
CA LYS A 116 -5.53 -7.87 -1.06
C LYS A 116 -4.62 -6.73 -1.55
N VAL A 117 -4.43 -6.58 -2.85
CA VAL A 117 -3.52 -5.59 -3.44
C VAL A 117 -4.28 -4.31 -3.76
N LEU A 118 -3.84 -3.21 -3.17
CA LEU A 118 -4.32 -1.86 -3.46
C LEU A 118 -3.23 -1.08 -4.21
N LEU A 119 -3.62 -0.26 -5.16
CA LEU A 119 -2.71 0.70 -5.77
C LEU A 119 -2.79 2.02 -5.01
N SER A 120 -1.64 2.57 -4.62
CA SER A 120 -1.55 3.91 -4.05
C SER A 120 -1.88 4.94 -5.14
N ALA A 121 -2.69 5.94 -4.82
CA ALA A 121 -3.01 7.02 -5.75
C ALA A 121 -3.14 8.34 -4.98
N ARG A 122 -2.37 9.36 -5.37
CA ARG A 122 -2.42 10.66 -4.72
C ARG A 122 -3.17 11.66 -5.59
N ILE A 123 -4.14 12.34 -4.99
CA ILE A 123 -4.87 13.41 -5.66
C ILE A 123 -3.91 14.55 -6.04
N GLY A 124 -3.94 14.93 -7.31
CA GLY A 124 -3.11 16.00 -7.88
C GLY A 124 -1.81 15.52 -8.53
N ASP A 125 -1.39 14.28 -8.28
CA ASP A 125 -0.20 13.73 -8.94
C ASP A 125 -0.50 13.33 -10.39
N GLN A 126 0.54 13.37 -11.23
CA GLN A 126 0.49 13.02 -12.63
C GLN A 126 1.62 12.06 -13.00
N ILE A 127 1.36 11.14 -13.91
CA ILE A 127 2.31 10.22 -14.50
C ILE A 127 2.32 10.40 -16.03
N VAL A 128 3.43 10.12 -16.66
CA VAL A 128 3.58 10.25 -18.12
C VAL A 128 3.28 8.91 -18.78
N ASP A 129 2.42 8.91 -19.77
CA ASP A 129 2.13 7.73 -20.57
C ASP A 129 3.16 7.46 -21.67
N GLU A 130 2.96 6.40 -22.43
CA GLU A 130 3.86 6.01 -23.54
C GLU A 130 3.90 7.02 -24.70
N LYS A 131 2.88 7.89 -24.79
CA LYS A 131 2.81 8.98 -25.78
C LYS A 131 3.41 10.28 -25.27
N ASN A 132 4.01 10.25 -24.09
CA ASN A 132 4.53 11.42 -23.36
C ASN A 132 3.43 12.41 -22.96
N GLU A 133 2.21 11.93 -22.77
CA GLU A 133 1.08 12.71 -22.27
C GLU A 133 0.96 12.54 -20.75
N LYS A 134 0.60 13.63 -20.06
CA LYS A 134 0.39 13.61 -18.63
C LYS A 134 -0.99 13.07 -18.28
N GLN A 135 -1.02 12.04 -17.47
CA GLN A 135 -2.23 11.42 -16.97
C GLN A 135 -2.38 11.66 -15.46
N SER A 136 -3.58 11.97 -15.01
CA SER A 136 -3.86 12.07 -13.56
C SER A 136 -3.80 10.69 -12.93
N VAL A 137 -3.09 10.56 -11.80
CA VAL A 137 -2.79 9.26 -11.17
C VAL A 137 -4.05 8.53 -10.73
N VAL A 138 -5.02 9.21 -10.11
CA VAL A 138 -6.24 8.52 -9.60
C VAL A 138 -7.08 7.91 -10.72
N PRO A 139 -7.45 8.60 -11.80
CA PRO A 139 -8.13 7.97 -12.94
C PRO A 139 -7.33 6.82 -13.54
N LEU A 140 -6.03 7.02 -13.78
CA LEU A 140 -5.18 5.99 -14.34
C LEU A 140 -5.15 4.72 -13.48
N MET A 141 -4.95 4.84 -12.17
CA MET A 141 -4.96 3.69 -11.26
C MET A 141 -6.34 3.03 -11.19
N THR A 142 -7.42 3.82 -11.29
CA THR A 142 -8.79 3.29 -11.36
C THR A 142 -8.98 2.40 -12.61
N ASP A 143 -8.52 2.89 -13.77
CA ASP A 143 -8.57 2.13 -15.02
C ASP A 143 -7.71 0.85 -14.94
N CYS A 144 -6.54 0.93 -14.31
CA CYS A 144 -5.69 -0.24 -14.07
C CYS A 144 -6.41 -1.29 -13.21
N VAL A 145 -7.04 -0.89 -12.11
CA VAL A 145 -7.82 -1.81 -11.26
C VAL A 145 -8.95 -2.46 -12.05
N ALA A 146 -9.66 -1.68 -12.87
CA ALA A 146 -10.75 -2.20 -13.70
C ALA A 146 -10.27 -3.17 -14.80
N ALA A 147 -9.11 -2.89 -15.42
CA ALA A 147 -8.59 -3.67 -16.54
C ALA A 147 -7.86 -4.95 -16.12
N MET A 148 -7.19 -4.95 -14.97
CA MET A 148 -6.31 -6.04 -14.55
C MET A 148 -6.99 -7.14 -13.74
N GLY A 149 -8.31 -7.07 -13.58
CA GLY A 149 -9.07 -8.04 -12.80
C GLY A 149 -9.03 -7.73 -11.30
N PRO A 150 -9.34 -8.67 -10.40
CA PRO A 150 -9.76 -8.39 -9.05
C PRO A 150 -8.62 -7.91 -8.13
N LEU A 151 -8.04 -6.74 -8.43
CA LEU A 151 -7.27 -6.01 -7.42
C LEU A 151 -8.23 -5.52 -6.34
N GLY A 152 -7.72 -5.36 -5.11
CA GLY A 152 -8.52 -4.92 -3.97
C GLY A 152 -9.05 -3.48 -4.08
N GLY A 153 -8.44 -2.65 -4.94
CA GLY A 153 -8.87 -1.28 -5.18
C GLY A 153 -7.74 -0.25 -5.07
N LEU A 154 -8.08 0.93 -4.58
CA LEU A 154 -7.16 2.05 -4.42
C LEU A 154 -6.97 2.46 -2.97
N ALA A 155 -5.75 2.87 -2.63
CA ALA A 155 -5.43 3.64 -1.43
C ALA A 155 -5.24 5.11 -1.86
N ILE A 156 -6.27 5.93 -1.65
CA ILE A 156 -6.25 7.32 -2.10
C ILE A 156 -5.66 8.22 -1.01
N HIS A 157 -4.60 8.95 -1.39
CA HIS A 157 -3.93 9.93 -0.54
C HIS A 157 -4.33 11.36 -0.91
N ASN A 158 -4.21 12.28 0.05
CA ASN A 158 -4.46 13.71 -0.12
C ASN A 158 -5.91 14.03 -0.53
N ILE A 159 -6.87 13.30 0.01
CA ILE A 159 -8.30 13.45 -0.29
C ILE A 159 -8.84 14.87 -0.02
N GLY A 160 -8.21 15.61 0.90
CA GLY A 160 -8.54 17.01 1.14
C GLY A 160 -8.37 17.90 -0.10
N SER A 161 -7.40 17.60 -0.95
CA SER A 161 -7.21 18.35 -2.21
C SER A 161 -8.36 18.11 -3.19
N ASP A 162 -8.95 16.93 -3.22
CA ASP A 162 -10.13 16.65 -4.04
C ASP A 162 -11.35 17.47 -3.57
N TYR A 163 -11.51 17.60 -2.24
CA TYR A 163 -12.57 18.42 -1.68
C TYR A 163 -12.45 19.89 -2.07
N TYR A 164 -11.25 20.46 -1.98
CA TYR A 164 -11.04 21.90 -2.22
C TYR A 164 -10.89 22.27 -3.70
N SER A 165 -10.45 21.34 -4.56
CA SER A 165 -10.17 21.65 -5.96
C SER A 165 -11.39 21.68 -6.87
N ALA A 166 -12.43 20.91 -6.55
CA ALA A 166 -13.59 20.73 -7.42
C ALA A 166 -14.91 20.85 -6.64
N ASN A 167 -15.40 22.05 -6.50
CA ASN A 167 -16.76 22.33 -5.97
C ASN A 167 -17.07 21.70 -4.59
N MET A 168 -16.08 21.46 -3.76
CA MET A 168 -16.21 20.83 -2.44
C MET A 168 -16.97 19.48 -2.47
N ASN A 169 -16.71 18.63 -3.46
CA ASN A 169 -17.57 17.50 -3.79
C ASN A 169 -16.86 16.15 -3.87
N TYR A 170 -15.55 16.07 -3.62
CA TYR A 170 -14.76 14.83 -3.80
C TYR A 170 -14.99 14.15 -5.16
N GLU A 171 -15.03 14.92 -6.24
CA GLU A 171 -15.44 14.45 -7.57
C GLU A 171 -14.54 13.31 -8.08
N THR A 172 -13.22 13.47 -7.95
CA THR A 172 -12.25 12.46 -8.39
C THR A 172 -12.42 11.16 -7.61
N THR A 173 -12.53 11.24 -6.29
CA THR A 173 -12.70 10.08 -5.41
C THR A 173 -14.04 9.38 -5.66
N ARG A 174 -15.11 10.13 -5.82
CA ARG A 174 -16.45 9.56 -6.10
C ARG A 174 -16.49 8.88 -7.46
N THR A 175 -15.90 9.47 -8.49
CA THR A 175 -15.79 8.87 -9.82
C THR A 175 -15.02 7.56 -9.76
N ALA A 176 -13.88 7.52 -9.06
CA ALA A 176 -13.09 6.31 -8.87
C ALA A 176 -13.93 5.20 -8.18
N ILE A 177 -14.64 5.53 -7.10
CA ILE A 177 -15.51 4.59 -6.40
C ILE A 177 -16.59 4.03 -7.33
N GLN A 178 -17.23 4.88 -8.14
CA GLN A 178 -18.29 4.46 -9.07
C GLN A 178 -17.76 3.56 -10.19
N GLN A 179 -16.59 3.85 -10.73
CA GLN A 179 -15.96 3.03 -11.76
C GLN A 179 -15.53 1.66 -11.25
N MET A 180 -14.98 1.59 -10.04
CA MET A 180 -14.57 0.32 -9.42
C MET A 180 -15.76 -0.51 -8.90
N ASN A 181 -16.90 0.13 -8.63
CA ASN A 181 -18.11 -0.50 -8.12
C ASN A 181 -19.32 -0.17 -9.03
N PRO A 182 -19.33 -0.63 -10.28
CA PRO A 182 -20.46 -0.35 -11.17
C PRO A 182 -21.73 -0.95 -10.57
N SER A 183 -22.79 -0.14 -10.52
CA SER A 183 -24.12 -0.62 -10.10
C SER A 183 -24.54 -1.80 -10.98
N LYS A 184 -24.93 -2.88 -10.36
CA LYS A 184 -25.49 -4.05 -11.04
C LYS A 184 -26.87 -3.72 -11.59
#